data_86956a05e958e783b3d17b7da74798d6
#
_entry.id   86956a05e958e783b3d17b7da74798d6
#
_cell.length_a   1.000
_cell.length_b   1.000
_cell.length_c   1.000
_cell.angle_alpha   90.00
_cell.angle_beta   90.00
_cell.angle_gamma   90.00
#
_symmetry.space_group_name_H-M   'P 1'
#
loop_
_entity.id
_entity.type
_entity.pdbx_description
1 polymer ?
#
loop_
_entity_poly.entity_id
_entity_poly.type
_entity_poly.pdbx_seq_one_letter_code
_entity_poly.pdbx_strand_id
1 'polypeptide(L)'
;MNKQSEKLAKAIAYEAKKKKERDEDKRPAFHVTPTTGWCNDPNGFSRFGEEYHLFYQYYPYENKWGPMHWGHCRTKDFIKWEELPCALAPDMEYDGQGCFSGTAVEHEGKHILMYTSVLEKDLEDGTHMVRQTQSIAIGDGENYEKVTENPVITADCLPEGSSPVDFRDPKIWKEDGRFYALIGSKAEDGSGQLALFTSEDALHWNYEKMIDQCKNRYGKMWECPDFFALDGCQVLIVSPQFMRAEGLEFHNGNNSIYFTGDYEKETMTYTRGDARQVDYGMDFYAPQTVETTD
;
A
#
# COMPACT_ATOMS: atom_id res chain seq x y z
N MET A 1 21.65 10.99 14.65
CA MET A 1 20.99 11.45 13.42
C MET A 1 21.52 10.60 12.29
N ASN A 2 20.72 9.66 11.79
CA ASN A 2 21.09 8.92 10.59
C ASN A 2 21.10 9.92 9.42
N LYS A 3 22.05 9.77 8.54
CA LYS A 3 22.22 10.66 7.39
C LYS A 3 21.12 10.32 6.38
N GLN A 4 20.21 11.27 6.12
CA GLN A 4 19.22 11.16 5.05
C GLN A 4 19.89 10.71 3.74
N SER A 5 19.29 9.78 3.01
CA SER A 5 19.87 9.30 1.76
C SER A 5 19.97 10.39 0.71
N GLU A 6 20.92 10.28 -0.20
CA GLU A 6 21.10 11.27 -1.28
C GLU A 6 19.85 11.34 -2.19
N LYS A 7 19.19 10.21 -2.46
CA LYS A 7 17.98 10.18 -3.29
C LYS A 7 16.80 10.87 -2.59
N LEU A 8 16.58 10.60 -1.30
CA LEU A 8 15.53 11.25 -0.53
C LEU A 8 15.81 12.78 -0.40
N ALA A 9 17.04 13.16 -0.06
CA ALA A 9 17.42 14.57 0.01
C ALA A 9 17.22 15.29 -1.33
N LYS A 10 17.51 14.62 -2.45
CA LYS A 10 17.27 15.17 -3.79
C LYS A 10 15.78 15.37 -4.07
N ALA A 11 14.91 14.40 -3.70
CA ALA A 11 13.47 14.52 -3.88
C ALA A 11 12.92 15.71 -3.09
N ILE A 12 13.25 15.81 -1.80
CA ILE A 12 12.81 16.92 -0.93
C ILE A 12 13.29 18.28 -1.46
N ALA A 13 14.54 18.40 -1.89
CA ALA A 13 15.05 19.64 -2.45
C ALA A 13 14.33 20.02 -3.76
N TYR A 14 14.00 19.03 -4.59
CA TYR A 14 13.25 19.23 -5.82
C TYR A 14 11.82 19.73 -5.55
N GLU A 15 11.11 19.08 -4.61
CA GLU A 15 9.78 19.50 -4.14
C GLU A 15 9.80 20.96 -3.63
N ALA A 16 10.74 21.28 -2.74
CA ALA A 16 10.87 22.62 -2.18
C ALA A 16 11.10 23.70 -3.25
N LYS A 17 11.83 23.36 -4.32
CA LYS A 17 11.99 24.22 -5.48
C LYS A 17 10.68 24.38 -6.26
N LYS A 18 10.03 23.26 -6.61
CA LYS A 18 8.81 23.26 -7.42
C LYS A 18 7.61 23.89 -6.71
N LYS A 19 7.52 23.76 -5.41
CA LYS A 19 6.50 24.41 -4.58
C LYS A 19 6.52 25.93 -4.72
N LYS A 20 7.72 26.54 -4.87
CA LYS A 20 7.87 27.98 -5.09
C LYS A 20 7.48 28.45 -6.50
N GLU A 21 7.53 27.54 -7.47
CA GLU A 21 7.21 27.81 -8.88
C GLU A 21 5.73 27.51 -9.20
N ARG A 22 5.00 26.92 -8.27
CA ARG A 22 3.64 26.39 -8.46
C ARG A 22 2.61 27.52 -8.41
N ASP A 23 1.61 27.42 -9.28
CA ASP A 23 0.44 28.29 -9.32
C ASP A 23 -0.67 27.69 -8.44
N GLU A 24 -0.84 28.25 -7.25
CA GLU A 24 -1.81 27.74 -6.26
C GLU A 24 -3.26 27.90 -6.74
N ASP A 25 -3.58 28.89 -7.57
CA ASP A 25 -4.93 29.13 -8.08
C ASP A 25 -5.40 28.01 -9.04
N LYS A 26 -4.48 27.20 -9.54
CA LYS A 26 -4.78 26.05 -10.41
C LYS A 26 -4.98 24.73 -9.67
N ARG A 27 -4.84 24.74 -8.35
CA ARG A 27 -5.03 23.52 -7.56
C ARG A 27 -6.48 23.33 -7.12
N PRO A 28 -6.94 22.09 -6.98
CA PRO A 28 -8.23 21.81 -6.33
C PRO A 28 -8.26 22.35 -4.90
N ALA A 29 -9.40 22.86 -4.48
CA ALA A 29 -9.55 23.51 -3.18
C ALA A 29 -9.41 22.51 -1.99
N PHE A 30 -9.76 21.24 -2.18
CA PHE A 30 -9.81 20.22 -1.12
C PHE A 30 -9.40 18.80 -1.55
N HIS A 31 -9.09 18.58 -2.83
CA HIS A 31 -8.51 17.29 -3.25
C HIS A 31 -7.00 17.27 -2.97
N VAL A 32 -6.52 16.15 -2.43
CA VAL A 32 -5.07 15.91 -2.31
C VAL A 32 -4.47 15.79 -3.70
N THR A 33 -3.44 16.57 -3.94
CA THR A 33 -2.64 16.52 -5.16
C THR A 33 -1.16 16.60 -4.80
N PRO A 34 -0.25 16.00 -5.56
CA PRO A 34 1.18 16.03 -5.25
C PRO A 34 1.72 17.45 -5.37
N THR A 35 2.82 17.73 -4.68
CA THR A 35 3.54 19.01 -4.81
C THR A 35 3.98 19.26 -6.25
N THR A 36 4.40 18.21 -6.95
CA THR A 36 4.84 18.22 -8.35
C THR A 36 4.80 16.80 -8.91
N GLY A 37 4.94 16.63 -10.21
CA GLY A 37 5.13 15.33 -10.85
C GLY A 37 3.89 14.45 -10.88
N TRP A 38 4.09 13.15 -10.73
CA TRP A 38 3.08 12.10 -10.81
C TRP A 38 2.63 11.61 -9.44
N CYS A 39 1.35 11.31 -9.27
CA CYS A 39 0.84 10.50 -8.16
C CYS A 39 -0.21 9.50 -8.66
N ASN A 40 -0.35 8.38 -7.94
CA ASN A 40 -1.40 7.40 -8.14
C ASN A 40 -1.95 6.93 -6.78
N ASP A 41 -1.77 5.68 -6.36
CA ASP A 41 -2.41 5.09 -5.20
C ASP A 41 -2.21 5.88 -3.90
N PRO A 42 -3.25 6.06 -3.07
CA PRO A 42 -3.07 6.44 -1.68
C PRO A 42 -2.31 5.34 -0.92
N ASN A 43 -1.49 5.73 0.03
CA ASN A 43 -0.70 4.83 0.87
C ASN A 43 -0.73 5.27 2.32
N GLY A 44 -0.55 4.34 3.24
CA GLY A 44 -0.31 4.64 4.63
C GLY A 44 -1.37 5.54 5.29
N PHE A 45 -2.62 5.50 4.79
CA PHE A 45 -3.69 6.32 5.36
C PHE A 45 -3.97 5.85 6.78
N SER A 46 -3.58 6.67 7.76
CA SER A 46 -3.52 6.26 9.16
C SER A 46 -3.63 7.45 10.09
N ARG A 47 -4.04 7.19 11.31
CA ARG A 47 -3.93 8.15 12.40
C ARG A 47 -2.56 8.00 13.08
N PHE A 48 -1.90 9.14 13.33
CA PHE A 48 -0.70 9.21 14.15
C PHE A 48 -0.80 10.39 15.12
N GLY A 49 -0.84 10.08 16.39
CA GLY A 49 -1.16 11.08 17.42
C GLY A 49 -2.57 11.65 17.24
N GLU A 50 -2.66 12.97 17.05
CA GLU A 50 -3.93 13.69 16.85
C GLU A 50 -4.21 14.05 15.39
N GLU A 51 -3.38 13.60 14.46
CA GLU A 51 -3.45 13.93 13.04
C GLU A 51 -3.65 12.68 12.19
N TYR A 52 -4.23 12.86 11.00
CA TYR A 52 -4.37 11.83 9.99
C TYR A 52 -3.32 12.07 8.93
N HIS A 53 -2.56 11.05 8.64
CA HIS A 53 -1.50 11.06 7.64
C HIS A 53 -1.95 10.30 6.40
N LEU A 54 -1.69 10.87 5.24
CA LEU A 54 -1.87 10.23 3.96
C LEU A 54 -0.57 10.30 3.18
N PHE A 55 -0.11 9.16 2.76
CA PHE A 55 0.98 9.06 1.78
C PHE A 55 0.37 8.69 0.42
N TYR A 56 1.19 8.76 -0.61
CA TYR A 56 0.76 8.37 -1.95
C TYR A 56 1.94 7.95 -2.80
N GLN A 57 1.71 7.07 -3.76
CA GLN A 57 2.67 6.72 -4.79
C GLN A 57 3.06 7.97 -5.55
N TYR A 58 4.36 8.23 -5.67
CA TYR A 58 4.86 9.53 -6.08
C TYR A 58 6.12 9.44 -6.93
N TYR A 59 6.13 10.15 -8.06
CA TYR A 59 7.35 10.40 -8.81
C TYR A 59 7.53 11.91 -9.00
N PRO A 60 8.45 12.55 -8.24
CA PRO A 60 8.54 14.01 -8.17
C PRO A 60 9.01 14.69 -9.45
N TYR A 61 9.76 13.98 -10.30
CA TYR A 61 10.56 14.61 -11.36
C TYR A 61 9.84 14.81 -12.69
N GLU A 62 8.80 14.01 -12.99
CA GLU A 62 8.07 14.03 -14.26
C GLU A 62 6.58 13.73 -14.07
N ASN A 63 5.74 14.18 -15.01
CA ASN A 63 4.28 13.92 -15.01
C ASN A 63 3.96 12.55 -15.62
N LYS A 64 4.74 11.53 -15.28
CA LYS A 64 4.54 10.14 -15.68
C LYS A 64 5.05 9.22 -14.60
N TRP A 65 4.61 7.98 -14.64
CA TRP A 65 5.09 6.93 -13.76
C TRP A 65 6.62 6.76 -13.89
N GLY A 66 7.29 6.51 -12.77
CA GLY A 66 8.74 6.30 -12.68
C GLY A 66 9.10 5.56 -11.39
N PRO A 67 10.35 5.49 -10.98
CA PRO A 67 10.72 4.87 -9.71
C PRO A 67 10.00 5.53 -8.54
N MET A 68 9.00 4.81 -7.99
CA MET A 68 8.07 5.37 -7.00
C MET A 68 8.74 5.73 -5.69
N HIS A 69 8.41 6.90 -5.23
CA HIS A 69 8.62 7.43 -3.89
C HIS A 69 7.29 7.40 -3.13
N TRP A 70 7.28 7.76 -1.86
CA TRP A 70 6.07 8.11 -1.13
C TRP A 70 6.02 9.60 -0.88
N GLY A 71 5.08 10.30 -1.51
CA GLY A 71 4.68 11.64 -1.13
C GLY A 71 3.90 11.61 0.18
N HIS A 72 3.77 12.77 0.87
CA HIS A 72 3.23 12.80 2.22
C HIS A 72 2.42 14.07 2.47
N CYS A 73 1.30 13.94 3.12
CA CYS A 73 0.51 15.04 3.67
C CYS A 73 -0.22 14.61 4.96
N ARG A 74 -0.68 15.58 5.75
CA ARG A 74 -1.46 15.34 6.97
C ARG A 74 -2.64 16.29 7.06
N THR A 75 -3.62 15.93 7.89
CA THR A 75 -4.83 16.72 8.15
C THR A 75 -5.38 16.46 9.56
N LYS A 76 -6.21 17.39 10.03
CA LYS A 76 -7.04 17.22 11.23
C LYS A 76 -8.54 17.15 10.92
N ASP A 77 -8.95 17.54 9.73
CA ASP A 77 -10.34 17.76 9.36
C ASP A 77 -10.75 17.14 8.01
N PHE A 78 -9.83 16.44 7.34
CA PHE A 78 -9.99 15.84 5.98
C PHE A 78 -10.31 16.85 4.87
N ILE A 79 -10.30 18.15 5.18
CA ILE A 79 -10.59 19.23 4.24
C ILE A 79 -9.30 20.00 3.92
N LYS A 80 -8.55 20.36 4.96
CA LYS A 80 -7.29 21.07 4.81
C LYS A 80 -6.12 20.12 5.00
N TRP A 81 -5.30 19.99 3.97
CA TRP A 81 -4.15 19.13 3.94
C TRP A 81 -2.87 19.94 3.99
N GLU A 82 -2.00 19.62 4.92
CA GLU A 82 -0.64 20.14 5.00
C GLU A 82 0.29 19.22 4.23
N GLU A 83 0.98 19.75 3.21
CA GLU A 83 2.00 19.01 2.47
C GLU A 83 3.27 18.89 3.31
N LEU A 84 3.72 17.67 3.51
CA LEU A 84 4.97 17.33 4.17
C LEU A 84 6.03 16.89 3.14
N PRO A 85 7.32 16.87 3.51
CA PRO A 85 8.35 16.37 2.61
C PRO A 85 8.13 14.91 2.21
N CYS A 86 8.63 14.53 1.04
CA CYS A 86 8.69 13.15 0.58
C CYS A 86 9.19 12.23 1.70
N ALA A 87 8.43 11.18 2.02
CA ALA A 87 8.72 10.30 3.15
C ALA A 87 9.69 9.17 2.80
N LEU A 88 9.56 8.55 1.61
CA LEU A 88 10.40 7.45 1.15
C LEU A 88 10.90 7.71 -0.26
N ALA A 89 12.14 7.32 -0.53
CA ALA A 89 12.74 7.27 -1.86
C ALA A 89 13.26 5.86 -2.15
N PRO A 90 13.34 5.42 -3.43
CA PRO A 90 13.88 4.11 -3.80
C PRO A 90 15.42 4.13 -3.74
N ASP A 91 15.97 4.12 -2.54
CA ASP A 91 17.37 4.39 -2.24
C ASP A 91 18.18 3.17 -1.73
N MET A 92 17.50 2.04 -1.59
CA MET A 92 18.13 0.76 -1.20
C MET A 92 18.19 -0.18 -2.42
N GLU A 93 19.06 -1.20 -2.35
CA GLU A 93 19.15 -2.20 -3.43
C GLU A 93 17.82 -2.93 -3.63
N TYR A 94 17.15 -3.31 -2.54
CA TYR A 94 15.90 -4.07 -2.58
C TYR A 94 14.68 -3.26 -3.07
N ASP A 95 14.76 -1.94 -3.11
CA ASP A 95 13.69 -1.06 -3.60
C ASP A 95 14.11 -0.10 -4.72
N GLY A 96 15.21 -0.41 -5.40
CA GLY A 96 15.80 0.48 -6.40
C GLY A 96 14.89 0.88 -7.55
N GLN A 97 13.84 0.09 -7.84
CA GLN A 97 12.81 0.38 -8.85
C GLN A 97 11.57 1.07 -8.28
N GLY A 98 11.38 1.04 -6.96
CA GLY A 98 10.30 1.78 -6.32
C GLY A 98 9.96 1.29 -4.92
N CYS A 99 9.48 2.26 -4.12
CA CYS A 99 8.71 2.02 -2.92
C CYS A 99 7.23 1.98 -3.35
N PHE A 100 6.69 0.78 -3.62
CA PHE A 100 5.31 0.60 -4.08
C PHE A 100 4.32 0.69 -2.92
N SER A 101 3.04 0.46 -3.21
CA SER A 101 1.95 0.69 -2.27
C SER A 101 2.07 -0.11 -0.98
N GLY A 102 1.43 0.39 0.04
CA GLY A 102 1.39 -0.19 1.37
C GLY A 102 0.61 0.68 2.36
N THR A 103 0.64 0.32 3.63
CA THR A 103 -0.15 0.96 4.68
C THR A 103 0.68 1.33 5.90
N ALA A 104 0.06 1.91 6.91
CA ALA A 104 0.76 2.35 8.12
C ALA A 104 -0.04 2.03 9.38
N VAL A 105 0.67 1.96 10.51
CA VAL A 105 0.08 1.78 11.84
C VAL A 105 0.89 2.55 12.89
N GLU A 106 0.20 3.14 13.88
CA GLU A 106 0.88 3.69 15.06
C GLU A 106 1.15 2.58 16.08
N HIS A 107 2.33 2.59 16.65
CA HIS A 107 2.67 1.75 17.78
C HIS A 107 3.72 2.43 18.67
N GLU A 108 3.39 2.58 19.97
CA GLU A 108 4.26 3.15 21.03
C GLU A 108 4.88 4.50 20.62
N GLY A 109 4.07 5.37 20.00
CA GLY A 109 4.49 6.70 19.57
C GLY A 109 5.42 6.68 18.35
N LYS A 110 5.51 5.55 17.65
CA LYS A 110 6.19 5.41 16.37
C LYS A 110 5.19 5.20 15.25
N HIS A 111 5.43 5.81 14.12
CA HIS A 111 4.66 5.59 12.92
C HIS A 111 5.37 4.55 12.04
N ILE A 112 4.78 3.37 11.92
CA ILE A 112 5.34 2.23 11.18
C ILE A 112 4.69 2.21 9.80
N LEU A 113 5.48 2.38 8.75
CA LEU A 113 5.08 2.23 7.36
C LEU A 113 5.50 0.85 6.87
N MET A 114 4.56 0.10 6.30
CA MET A 114 4.86 -1.15 5.60
C MET A 114 4.57 -0.96 4.11
N TYR A 115 5.54 -1.21 3.25
CA TYR A 115 5.46 -0.94 1.83
C TYR A 115 6.05 -2.08 1.01
N THR A 116 5.65 -2.17 -0.25
CA THR A 116 6.27 -3.11 -1.18
C THR A 116 7.52 -2.49 -1.79
N SER A 117 8.65 -3.14 -1.58
CA SER A 117 9.91 -2.79 -2.22
C SER A 117 10.10 -3.59 -3.51
N VAL A 118 10.50 -2.90 -4.58
CA VAL A 118 10.66 -3.51 -5.91
C VAL A 118 12.10 -3.44 -6.38
N LEU A 119 12.65 -4.60 -6.66
CA LEU A 119 13.94 -4.79 -7.31
C LEU A 119 13.73 -5.37 -8.71
N GLU A 120 14.28 -4.71 -9.71
CA GLU A 120 14.42 -5.26 -11.06
C GLU A 120 15.90 -5.28 -11.44
N LYS A 121 16.34 -6.38 -12.02
CA LYS A 121 17.74 -6.56 -12.39
C LYS A 121 17.87 -7.50 -13.59
N ASP A 122 18.66 -7.08 -14.57
CA ASP A 122 19.12 -7.98 -15.63
C ASP A 122 20.26 -8.86 -15.07
N LEU A 123 20.13 -10.17 -15.21
CA LEU A 123 21.11 -11.14 -14.76
C LEU A 123 22.12 -11.42 -15.86
N GLU A 124 23.29 -11.96 -15.48
CA GLU A 124 24.39 -12.28 -16.42
C GLU A 124 24.02 -13.32 -17.47
N ASP A 125 23.02 -14.16 -17.20
CA ASP A 125 22.49 -15.16 -18.12
C ASP A 125 21.47 -14.59 -19.14
N GLY A 126 21.23 -13.27 -19.11
CA GLY A 126 20.29 -12.56 -19.97
C GLY A 126 18.83 -12.63 -19.50
N THR A 127 18.54 -13.21 -18.34
CA THR A 127 17.21 -13.21 -17.78
C THR A 127 16.93 -11.89 -17.02
N HIS A 128 15.66 -11.45 -17.01
CA HIS A 128 15.20 -10.29 -16.25
C HIS A 128 14.54 -10.76 -14.96
N MET A 129 15.09 -10.35 -13.83
CA MET A 129 14.57 -10.69 -12.50
C MET A 129 13.76 -9.52 -11.96
N VAL A 130 12.54 -9.81 -11.50
CA VAL A 130 11.70 -8.89 -10.72
C VAL A 130 11.41 -9.54 -9.38
N ARG A 131 11.57 -8.77 -8.29
CA ARG A 131 11.18 -9.18 -6.93
C ARG A 131 10.35 -8.10 -6.30
N GLN A 132 9.23 -8.52 -5.73
CA GLN A 132 8.39 -7.71 -4.85
C GLN A 132 8.46 -8.31 -3.46
N THR A 133 8.90 -7.51 -2.50
CA THR A 133 9.08 -7.91 -1.10
C THR A 133 8.51 -6.83 -0.19
N GLN A 134 8.20 -7.15 1.06
CA GLN A 134 7.66 -6.16 1.97
C GLN A 134 8.76 -5.62 2.87
N SER A 135 8.75 -4.32 3.07
CA SER A 135 9.74 -3.57 3.84
C SER A 135 9.08 -2.63 4.83
N ILE A 136 9.80 -2.30 5.89
CA ILE A 136 9.36 -1.42 6.98
C ILE A 136 10.20 -0.14 6.99
N ALA A 137 9.53 0.99 7.20
CA ALA A 137 10.16 2.23 7.62
C ALA A 137 9.46 2.73 8.89
N ILE A 138 10.23 3.26 9.83
CA ILE A 138 9.72 3.75 11.12
C ILE A 138 10.04 5.24 11.24
N GLY A 139 9.07 6.02 11.72
CA GLY A 139 9.22 7.45 11.84
C GLY A 139 8.47 8.09 13.00
N ASP A 140 8.54 9.42 13.01
CA ASP A 140 7.95 10.31 14.01
C ASP A 140 6.75 11.12 13.46
N GLY A 141 6.25 10.76 12.28
CA GLY A 141 5.20 11.49 11.57
C GLY A 141 5.74 12.51 10.55
N GLU A 142 7.02 12.81 10.56
CA GLU A 142 7.66 13.70 9.58
C GLU A 142 8.86 13.05 8.89
N ASN A 143 9.70 12.34 9.65
CA ASN A 143 10.92 11.71 9.16
C ASN A 143 10.82 10.19 9.34
N TYR A 144 11.25 9.44 8.33
CA TYR A 144 11.17 7.98 8.30
C TYR A 144 12.53 7.37 7.96
N GLU A 145 12.85 6.28 8.66
CA GLU A 145 14.08 5.51 8.44
C GLU A 145 13.71 4.06 8.12
N LYS A 146 14.27 3.52 7.06
CA LYS A 146 14.14 2.11 6.69
C LYS A 146 14.91 1.24 7.67
N VAL A 147 14.28 0.18 8.16
CA VAL A 147 14.93 -0.71 9.13
C VAL A 147 16.00 -1.56 8.46
N THR A 148 16.97 -2.05 9.26
CA THR A 148 18.10 -2.86 8.75
C THR A 148 17.70 -4.28 8.39
N GLU A 149 16.58 -4.75 8.92
CA GLU A 149 16.00 -6.08 8.72
C GLU A 149 15.36 -6.24 7.34
N ASN A 150 15.17 -5.13 6.60
CA ASN A 150 14.53 -5.16 5.30
C ASN A 150 15.29 -5.98 4.25
N PRO A 151 14.55 -6.71 3.36
CA PRO A 151 13.09 -6.87 3.37
C PRO A 151 12.62 -7.82 4.48
N VAL A 152 11.52 -7.48 5.17
CA VAL A 152 11.02 -8.27 6.31
C VAL A 152 10.13 -9.45 5.90
N ILE A 153 9.51 -9.40 4.71
CA ILE A 153 8.74 -10.52 4.14
C ILE A 153 9.11 -10.69 2.66
N THR A 154 9.39 -11.93 2.25
CA THR A 154 9.66 -12.30 0.85
C THR A 154 8.65 -13.34 0.36
N ALA A 155 8.50 -13.49 -0.95
CA ALA A 155 7.60 -14.49 -1.54
C ALA A 155 8.02 -15.95 -1.27
N ASP A 156 9.24 -16.17 -0.81
CA ASP A 156 9.78 -17.51 -0.52
C ASP A 156 9.03 -18.25 0.60
N CYS A 157 8.30 -17.50 1.45
CA CYS A 157 7.46 -18.06 2.53
C CYS A 157 6.05 -18.47 2.08
N LEU A 158 5.67 -18.14 0.84
CA LEU A 158 4.35 -18.47 0.32
C LEU A 158 4.26 -19.96 -0.09
N PRO A 159 3.06 -20.55 -0.11
CA PRO A 159 2.85 -21.91 -0.59
C PRO A 159 3.32 -22.09 -2.03
N GLU A 160 3.73 -23.33 -2.35
CA GLU A 160 4.04 -23.75 -3.71
C GLU A 160 2.90 -23.38 -4.68
N GLY A 161 3.26 -22.92 -5.89
CA GLY A 161 2.31 -22.42 -6.88
C GLY A 161 1.94 -20.94 -6.73
N SER A 162 2.40 -20.24 -5.70
CA SER A 162 2.28 -18.79 -5.61
C SER A 162 3.29 -18.09 -6.52
N SER A 163 2.90 -16.94 -7.10
CA SER A 163 3.79 -16.13 -7.92
C SER A 163 5.00 -15.64 -7.12
N PRO A 164 6.24 -15.81 -7.61
CA PRO A 164 7.41 -15.25 -6.97
C PRO A 164 7.58 -13.74 -7.23
N VAL A 165 6.77 -13.17 -8.11
CA VAL A 165 6.83 -11.77 -8.56
C VAL A 165 5.65 -10.96 -8.05
N ASP A 166 4.42 -11.47 -8.24
CA ASP A 166 3.20 -10.78 -7.84
C ASP A 166 2.95 -10.97 -6.33
N PHE A 167 3.57 -10.12 -5.50
CA PHE A 167 3.48 -10.17 -4.04
C PHE A 167 3.62 -8.77 -3.47
N ARG A 168 2.50 -8.03 -3.29
CA ARG A 168 2.51 -6.59 -3.02
C ARG A 168 1.34 -6.05 -2.24
N ASP A 169 1.44 -4.77 -1.89
CA ASP A 169 0.42 -3.90 -1.29
C ASP A 169 -0.03 -4.38 0.09
N PRO A 170 0.89 -4.42 1.09
CA PRO A 170 0.57 -4.91 2.41
C PRO A 170 -0.40 -3.98 3.15
N LYS A 171 -1.46 -4.55 3.74
CA LYS A 171 -2.27 -3.93 4.78
C LYS A 171 -1.74 -4.39 6.13
N ILE A 172 -1.13 -3.47 6.90
CA ILE A 172 -0.72 -3.73 8.28
C ILE A 172 -1.76 -3.19 9.27
N TRP A 173 -2.02 -3.94 10.34
CA TRP A 173 -2.77 -3.46 11.50
C TRP A 173 -2.27 -4.12 12.77
N LYS A 174 -2.68 -3.59 13.91
CA LYS A 174 -2.39 -4.17 15.23
C LYS A 174 -3.68 -4.45 15.97
N GLU A 175 -3.81 -5.65 16.50
CA GLU A 175 -4.96 -6.09 17.26
C GLU A 175 -4.50 -7.05 18.37
N ASP A 176 -5.08 -6.90 19.57
CA ASP A 176 -4.81 -7.75 20.74
C ASP A 176 -3.30 -7.93 21.03
N GLY A 177 -2.52 -6.86 20.81
CA GLY A 177 -1.07 -6.82 21.06
C GLY A 177 -0.20 -7.37 19.96
N ARG A 178 -0.76 -7.99 18.91
CA ARG A 178 -0.06 -8.61 17.77
C ARG A 178 -0.26 -7.79 16.50
N PHE A 179 0.76 -7.76 15.66
CA PHE A 179 0.67 -7.20 14.32
C PHE A 179 0.19 -8.26 13.32
N TYR A 180 -0.56 -7.81 12.36
CA TYR A 180 -1.05 -8.58 11.22
C TYR A 180 -0.69 -7.86 9.92
N ALA A 181 -0.44 -8.63 8.87
CA ALA A 181 -0.28 -8.09 7.52
C ALA A 181 -1.04 -8.95 6.53
N LEU A 182 -1.90 -8.32 5.71
CA LEU A 182 -2.60 -8.95 4.60
C LEU A 182 -1.98 -8.46 3.30
N ILE A 183 -1.50 -9.38 2.47
CA ILE A 183 -0.69 -9.04 1.30
C ILE A 183 -1.28 -9.68 0.06
N GLY A 184 -1.42 -8.89 -1.01
CA GLY A 184 -1.85 -9.37 -2.31
C GLY A 184 -0.80 -10.30 -2.94
N SER A 185 -1.26 -11.42 -3.45
CA SER A 185 -0.45 -12.40 -4.17
C SER A 185 -1.22 -12.97 -5.35
N LYS A 186 -0.59 -13.82 -6.13
CA LYS A 186 -1.19 -14.46 -7.29
C LYS A 186 -0.91 -15.96 -7.28
N ALA A 187 -1.96 -16.74 -7.48
CA ALA A 187 -1.89 -18.19 -7.52
C ALA A 187 -1.39 -18.70 -8.88
N GLU A 188 -1.04 -19.99 -8.97
CA GLU A 188 -0.58 -20.66 -10.20
C GLU A 188 -1.59 -20.56 -11.34
N ASP A 189 -2.89 -20.60 -11.05
CA ASP A 189 -3.95 -20.44 -12.05
C ASP A 189 -4.12 -18.99 -12.53
N GLY A 190 -3.29 -18.07 -12.04
CA GLY A 190 -3.29 -16.64 -12.36
C GLY A 190 -4.34 -15.84 -11.60
N SER A 191 -5.04 -16.42 -10.62
CA SER A 191 -6.02 -15.69 -9.80
C SER A 191 -5.37 -14.95 -8.64
N GLY A 192 -5.95 -13.79 -8.28
CA GLY A 192 -5.57 -13.05 -7.08
C GLY A 192 -5.90 -13.84 -5.82
N GLN A 193 -5.00 -13.78 -4.85
CA GLN A 193 -5.15 -14.37 -3.52
C GLN A 193 -4.55 -13.44 -2.46
N LEU A 194 -4.89 -13.67 -1.20
CA LEU A 194 -4.47 -12.85 -0.07
C LEU A 194 -3.79 -13.70 0.99
N ALA A 195 -2.52 -13.38 1.25
CA ALA A 195 -1.69 -14.04 2.23
C ALA A 195 -1.71 -13.26 3.56
N LEU A 196 -2.02 -13.96 4.66
CA LEU A 196 -2.02 -13.42 6.02
C LEU A 196 -0.73 -13.78 6.74
N PHE A 197 -0.17 -12.78 7.39
CA PHE A 197 1.02 -12.86 8.23
C PHE A 197 0.77 -12.28 9.61
N THR A 198 1.53 -12.75 10.60
CA THR A 198 1.53 -12.20 11.97
C THR A 198 2.94 -11.91 12.45
N SER A 199 3.05 -10.95 13.39
CA SER A 199 4.30 -10.56 14.03
C SER A 199 4.07 -10.03 15.44
N GLU A 200 5.03 -10.22 16.34
CA GLU A 200 5.02 -9.63 17.68
C GLU A 200 5.69 -8.23 17.70
N ASP A 201 6.52 -7.90 16.71
CA ASP A 201 7.37 -6.71 16.71
C ASP A 201 7.36 -5.89 15.40
N ALA A 202 6.54 -6.31 14.42
CA ALA A 202 6.46 -5.77 13.06
C ALA A 202 7.74 -5.97 12.21
N LEU A 203 8.75 -6.66 12.72
CA LEU A 203 10.02 -6.93 12.03
C LEU A 203 10.19 -8.40 11.64
N HIS A 204 9.73 -9.32 12.50
CA HIS A 204 9.80 -10.76 12.28
C HIS A 204 8.40 -11.32 12.03
N TRP A 205 8.17 -11.79 10.82
CA TRP A 205 6.84 -12.18 10.33
C TRP A 205 6.72 -13.68 10.11
N ASN A 206 5.59 -14.23 10.51
CA ASN A 206 5.21 -15.61 10.26
C ASN A 206 4.08 -15.66 9.24
N TYR A 207 4.21 -16.49 8.19
CA TYR A 207 3.12 -16.82 7.30
C TYR A 207 2.10 -17.69 8.04
N GLU A 208 0.82 -17.30 8.02
CA GLU A 208 -0.26 -18.04 8.65
C GLU A 208 -1.03 -18.89 7.61
N LYS A 209 -1.61 -18.22 6.64
CA LYS A 209 -2.43 -18.89 5.60
C LYS A 209 -2.79 -17.96 4.45
N MET A 210 -3.31 -18.54 3.36
CA MET A 210 -4.15 -17.81 2.40
C MET A 210 -5.55 -17.67 2.97
N ILE A 211 -6.05 -16.45 3.14
CA ILE A 211 -7.40 -16.23 3.69
C ILE A 211 -8.48 -16.18 2.62
N ASP A 212 -8.12 -15.80 1.39
CA ASP A 212 -9.04 -15.76 0.25
C ASP A 212 -8.31 -15.93 -1.07
N GLN A 213 -9.04 -16.38 -2.08
CA GLN A 213 -8.60 -16.53 -3.46
C GLN A 213 -9.78 -16.31 -4.42
N CYS A 214 -9.60 -15.49 -5.45
CA CYS A 214 -10.70 -15.16 -6.36
C CYS A 214 -11.09 -16.27 -7.35
N LYS A 215 -10.26 -17.26 -7.57
CA LYS A 215 -10.48 -18.38 -8.52
C LYS A 215 -10.89 -17.89 -9.91
N ASN A 216 -10.25 -16.84 -10.38
CA ASN A 216 -10.50 -16.14 -11.65
C ASN A 216 -11.92 -15.55 -11.85
N ARG A 217 -12.73 -15.46 -10.78
CA ARG A 217 -14.08 -14.89 -10.87
C ARG A 217 -14.04 -13.36 -10.86
N TYR A 218 -13.18 -12.76 -9.99
CA TYR A 218 -13.07 -11.31 -9.82
C TYR A 218 -11.67 -10.85 -10.23
N GLY A 219 -11.43 -10.77 -11.53
CA GLY A 219 -10.16 -10.31 -12.08
C GLY A 219 -9.01 -11.30 -11.89
N LYS A 220 -7.80 -10.75 -11.90
CA LYS A 220 -6.54 -11.51 -11.82
C LYS A 220 -5.81 -11.19 -10.51
N MET A 221 -4.90 -10.23 -10.50
CA MET A 221 -4.25 -9.78 -9.28
C MET A 221 -5.22 -8.96 -8.43
N TRP A 222 -5.21 -9.19 -7.11
CA TRP A 222 -5.91 -8.38 -6.13
C TRP A 222 -4.92 -7.44 -5.46
N GLU A 223 -4.94 -6.17 -5.87
CA GLU A 223 -4.07 -5.12 -5.35
C GLU A 223 -4.72 -4.40 -4.17
N CYS A 224 -3.90 -3.73 -3.37
CA CYS A 224 -4.29 -2.81 -2.29
C CYS A 224 -5.40 -3.38 -1.39
N PRO A 225 -5.21 -4.56 -0.77
CA PRO A 225 -6.20 -5.09 0.16
C PRO A 225 -6.38 -4.14 1.35
N ASP A 226 -7.62 -3.95 1.78
CA ASP A 226 -7.97 -3.29 3.03
C ASP A 226 -8.93 -4.19 3.82
N PHE A 227 -8.66 -4.39 5.11
CA PHE A 227 -9.36 -5.39 5.91
C PHE A 227 -9.66 -4.85 7.30
N PHE A 228 -10.93 -4.68 7.64
CA PHE A 228 -11.36 -4.03 8.88
C PHE A 228 -12.77 -4.45 9.30
N ALA A 229 -13.06 -4.31 10.60
CA ALA A 229 -14.41 -4.53 11.14
C ALA A 229 -15.25 -3.26 11.00
N LEU A 230 -16.51 -3.40 10.58
CA LEU A 230 -17.48 -2.31 10.50
C LEU A 230 -18.88 -2.85 10.79
N ASP A 231 -19.60 -2.21 11.71
CA ASP A 231 -21.00 -2.52 12.06
C ASP A 231 -21.29 -4.01 12.31
N GLY A 232 -20.32 -4.71 12.95
CA GLY A 232 -20.47 -6.12 13.33
C GLY A 232 -20.18 -7.13 12.21
N CYS A 233 -19.68 -6.69 11.08
CA CYS A 233 -19.15 -7.57 10.02
C CYS A 233 -17.70 -7.24 9.69
N GLN A 234 -17.01 -8.16 9.04
CA GLN A 234 -15.68 -7.95 8.50
C GLN A 234 -15.79 -7.49 7.04
N VAL A 235 -15.14 -6.39 6.74
CA VAL A 235 -15.06 -5.83 5.38
C VAL A 235 -13.69 -6.15 4.79
N LEU A 236 -13.68 -6.65 3.56
CA LEU A 236 -12.50 -6.77 2.72
C LEU A 236 -12.71 -5.91 1.48
N ILE A 237 -11.81 -4.95 1.24
CA ILE A 237 -11.73 -4.22 -0.01
C ILE A 237 -10.51 -4.73 -0.77
N VAL A 238 -10.63 -4.88 -2.08
CA VAL A 238 -9.52 -5.19 -2.99
C VAL A 238 -9.68 -4.43 -4.30
N SER A 239 -8.59 -4.22 -4.99
CA SER A 239 -8.56 -3.60 -6.31
C SER A 239 -8.12 -4.61 -7.38
N PRO A 240 -9.08 -5.39 -7.95
CA PRO A 240 -8.77 -6.40 -8.94
C PRO A 240 -8.37 -5.80 -10.27
N GLN A 241 -7.30 -6.33 -10.86
CA GLN A 241 -6.92 -6.08 -12.25
C GLN A 241 -7.67 -7.01 -13.21
N PHE A 242 -7.93 -6.54 -14.43
CA PHE A 242 -8.49 -7.31 -15.54
C PHE A 242 -9.85 -7.96 -15.23
N MET A 243 -10.74 -7.25 -14.56
CA MET A 243 -12.12 -7.67 -14.38
C MET A 243 -12.87 -7.65 -15.72
N ARG A 244 -13.95 -8.43 -15.75
CA ARG A 244 -14.92 -8.41 -16.84
C ARG A 244 -16.21 -7.78 -16.34
N ALA A 245 -16.85 -7.01 -17.22
CA ALA A 245 -18.14 -6.40 -16.93
C ALA A 245 -19.21 -7.47 -16.62
N GLU A 246 -19.98 -7.22 -15.57
CA GLU A 246 -21.18 -8.01 -15.21
C GLU A 246 -22.36 -7.05 -15.08
N GLY A 247 -23.12 -6.87 -16.16
CA GLY A 247 -24.25 -5.94 -16.19
C GLY A 247 -23.81 -4.52 -15.88
N LEU A 248 -24.38 -3.93 -14.82
CA LEU A 248 -24.04 -2.60 -14.30
C LEU A 248 -23.21 -2.67 -13.02
N GLU A 249 -22.93 -3.87 -12.50
CA GLU A 249 -22.21 -4.03 -11.23
C GLU A 249 -20.70 -3.80 -11.40
N PHE A 250 -20.10 -4.35 -12.47
CA PHE A 250 -18.67 -4.20 -12.72
C PHE A 250 -18.41 -3.73 -14.15
N HIS A 251 -17.27 -3.06 -14.37
CA HIS A 251 -16.81 -2.69 -15.70
C HIS A 251 -15.56 -3.49 -16.12
N ASN A 252 -15.21 -3.44 -17.40
CA ASN A 252 -13.99 -4.06 -17.90
C ASN A 252 -12.75 -3.29 -17.43
N GLY A 253 -11.72 -4.01 -16.99
CA GLY A 253 -10.46 -3.43 -16.56
C GLY A 253 -10.26 -3.49 -15.05
N ASN A 254 -9.74 -2.43 -14.45
CA ASN A 254 -9.42 -2.37 -13.04
C ASN A 254 -10.61 -1.79 -12.26
N ASN A 255 -11.00 -2.45 -11.18
CA ASN A 255 -12.13 -2.06 -10.33
C ASN A 255 -11.67 -2.00 -8.87
N SER A 256 -12.45 -1.34 -8.02
CA SER A 256 -12.35 -1.49 -6.57
C SER A 256 -13.65 -2.12 -6.07
N ILE A 257 -13.53 -3.28 -5.45
CA ILE A 257 -14.66 -4.06 -4.96
C ILE A 257 -14.53 -4.32 -3.48
N TYR A 258 -15.67 -4.54 -2.82
CA TYR A 258 -15.69 -4.96 -1.43
C TYR A 258 -16.54 -6.21 -1.21
N PHE A 259 -16.21 -6.90 -0.14
CA PHE A 259 -16.97 -8.00 0.41
C PHE A 259 -17.28 -7.70 1.86
N THR A 260 -18.46 -8.08 2.31
CA THR A 260 -18.76 -8.22 3.74
C THR A 260 -18.79 -9.69 4.09
N GLY A 261 -18.42 -10.03 5.33
CA GLY A 261 -18.39 -11.42 5.76
C GLY A 261 -18.10 -11.57 7.24
N ASP A 262 -17.93 -12.82 7.65
CA ASP A 262 -17.59 -13.20 9.02
C ASP A 262 -16.10 -13.54 9.10
N TYR A 263 -15.44 -13.04 10.14
CA TYR A 263 -14.04 -13.37 10.44
C TYR A 263 -13.91 -14.02 11.80
N GLU A 264 -13.51 -15.28 11.82
CA GLU A 264 -13.23 -16.03 13.03
C GLU A 264 -11.76 -15.87 13.42
N LYS A 265 -11.52 -15.08 14.48
CA LYS A 265 -10.17 -14.68 14.89
C LYS A 265 -9.28 -15.84 15.33
N GLU A 266 -9.84 -16.80 16.08
CA GLU A 266 -9.09 -17.95 16.60
C GLU A 266 -8.53 -18.82 15.46
N THR A 267 -9.30 -18.99 14.39
CA THR A 267 -8.90 -19.79 13.22
C THR A 267 -8.34 -18.95 12.08
N MET A 268 -8.42 -17.62 12.19
CA MET A 268 -8.07 -16.67 11.14
C MET A 268 -8.79 -16.99 9.82
N THR A 269 -10.08 -17.36 9.91
CA THR A 269 -10.87 -17.77 8.76
C THR A 269 -11.85 -16.67 8.38
N TYR A 270 -11.78 -16.22 7.14
CA TYR A 270 -12.71 -15.27 6.55
C TYR A 270 -13.69 -15.98 5.60
N THR A 271 -14.98 -15.81 5.84
CA THR A 271 -16.05 -16.30 4.98
C THR A 271 -16.79 -15.12 4.40
N ARG A 272 -16.51 -14.81 3.15
CA ARG A 272 -17.08 -13.64 2.47
C ARG A 272 -18.41 -13.94 1.76
N GLY A 273 -19.22 -12.89 1.61
CA GLY A 273 -20.36 -12.85 0.72
C GLY A 273 -19.99 -12.54 -0.74
N ASP A 274 -20.95 -12.05 -1.49
CA ASP A 274 -20.76 -11.61 -2.88
C ASP A 274 -20.02 -10.27 -2.95
N ALA A 275 -19.27 -10.09 -4.03
CA ALA A 275 -18.59 -8.83 -4.34
C ALA A 275 -19.58 -7.72 -4.70
N ARG A 276 -19.26 -6.50 -4.29
CA ARG A 276 -19.93 -5.28 -4.71
C ARG A 276 -18.92 -4.22 -5.11
N GLN A 277 -19.32 -3.35 -6.03
CA GLN A 277 -18.53 -2.19 -6.43
C GLN A 277 -18.44 -1.18 -5.28
N VAL A 278 -17.25 -0.65 -5.00
CA VAL A 278 -17.07 0.42 -4.01
C VAL A 278 -17.61 1.75 -4.55
N ASP A 279 -17.35 2.03 -5.82
CA ASP A 279 -17.76 3.25 -6.51
C ASP A 279 -18.12 2.94 -7.96
N TYR A 280 -19.21 3.54 -8.46
CA TYR A 280 -19.68 3.32 -9.83
C TYR A 280 -19.06 4.28 -10.85
N GLY A 281 -18.11 5.12 -10.45
CA GLY A 281 -17.23 5.88 -11.35
C GLY A 281 -16.17 5.00 -11.98
N MET A 282 -15.66 5.41 -13.15
CA MET A 282 -14.69 4.61 -13.91
C MET A 282 -13.25 4.75 -13.41
N ASP A 283 -12.96 5.79 -12.63
CA ASP A 283 -11.58 6.16 -12.24
C ASP A 283 -11.25 5.89 -10.76
N PHE A 284 -12.14 5.20 -10.04
CA PHE A 284 -11.93 4.86 -8.63
C PHE A 284 -11.13 3.56 -8.49
N TYR A 285 -9.92 3.66 -7.92
CA TYR A 285 -9.00 2.53 -7.78
C TYR A 285 -8.13 2.65 -6.53
N ALA A 286 -7.69 1.50 -5.97
CA ALA A 286 -6.74 1.39 -4.85
C ALA A 286 -7.12 2.22 -3.60
N PRO A 287 -8.38 2.20 -3.12
CA PRO A 287 -8.77 2.99 -1.96
C PRO A 287 -8.11 2.47 -0.68
N GLN A 288 -7.91 3.37 0.28
CA GLN A 288 -7.55 3.03 1.65
C GLN A 288 -8.53 3.66 2.63
N THR A 289 -8.71 2.99 3.78
CA THR A 289 -9.55 3.47 4.87
C THR A 289 -8.71 3.90 6.08
N VAL A 290 -9.29 4.75 6.91
CA VAL A 290 -8.73 5.11 8.21
C VAL A 290 -9.85 5.11 9.24
N GLU A 291 -9.56 4.60 10.42
CA GLU A 291 -10.48 4.69 11.57
C GLU A 291 -10.43 6.10 12.17
N THR A 292 -11.60 6.68 12.39
CA THR A 292 -11.76 7.97 13.08
C THR A 292 -12.21 7.76 14.52
N THR A 293 -12.08 8.78 15.33
CA THR A 293 -12.47 8.73 16.77
C THR A 293 -13.89 9.21 17.05
N ASP A 294 -14.65 9.58 16.02
CA ASP A 294 -16.01 10.14 16.15
C ASP A 294 -17.08 9.08 15.92
#